data_3dba99c46a47e64cb4806d2ce652d0fb
#
_entry.id   3dba99c46a47e64cb4806d2ce652d0fb
#
_cell.length_a   1.000
_cell.length_b   1.000
_cell.length_c   1.000
_cell.angle_alpha   90.00
_cell.angle_beta   90.00
_cell.angle_gamma   90.00
#
_symmetry.space_group_name_H-M   'P 1'
#
loop_
_entity.id
_entity.type
_entity.pdbx_description
1 polymer ?
#
loop_
_entity_poly.entity_id
_entity_poly.type
_entity_poly.pdbx_seq_one_letter_code
_entity_poly.pdbx_strand_id
1 'polypeptide(L)'
;ALTHQLVRHRLASFNQQSQRYVKFAGDVEVVKPPTVAAQEDTSRIFDEAIDAVVDAYHKLLDAGVPAEDARYLLPNAAETKIVITMNIRELLHFLSLRCCNRAQWEIRELANRMLELVRPTAPYIFMDAGAPCVRGACPEGKMTCGTPYPKVVRE
;
A
#
# COMPACT_ATOMS: atom_id res chain seq x y z
N ALA A 1 4.73 3.36 3.38
CA ALA A 1 4.64 4.33 2.27
C ALA A 1 3.27 4.35 1.60
N LEU A 2 2.58 3.24 1.53
CA LEU A 2 1.26 3.05 0.89
C LEU A 2 0.21 4.05 1.39
N THR A 3 0.10 4.26 2.70
CA THR A 3 -0.94 5.09 3.32
C THR A 3 -0.95 6.53 2.81
N HIS A 4 0.21 7.13 2.54
CA HIS A 4 0.33 8.46 1.96
C HIS A 4 -0.32 8.59 0.58
N GLN A 5 -0.38 7.50 -0.19
CA GLN A 5 -1.05 7.45 -1.48
C GLN A 5 -2.53 7.12 -1.34
N LEU A 6 -2.87 6.29 -0.35
CA LEU A 6 -4.23 5.84 -0.08
C LEU A 6 -5.13 7.00 0.37
N VAL A 7 -4.67 7.80 1.31
CA VAL A 7 -5.44 8.96 1.85
C VAL A 7 -5.65 10.10 0.84
N ARG A 8 -5.06 10.02 -0.36
CA ARG A 8 -5.36 10.95 -1.47
C ARG A 8 -6.76 10.71 -2.06
N HIS A 9 -7.35 9.55 -1.81
CA HIS A 9 -8.71 9.21 -2.20
C HIS A 9 -9.71 9.79 -1.19
N ARG A 10 -10.10 11.06 -1.38
CA ARG A 10 -10.80 11.87 -0.37
C ARG A 10 -12.27 11.50 -0.16
N LEU A 11 -12.90 10.78 -1.09
CA LEU A 11 -14.28 10.30 -0.96
C LEU A 11 -14.34 8.95 -0.21
N ALA A 12 -13.49 8.80 0.80
CA ALA A 12 -13.38 7.61 1.63
C ALA A 12 -13.14 8.01 3.09
N SER A 13 -13.51 7.12 4.00
CA SER A 13 -13.18 7.21 5.41
C SER A 13 -12.06 6.23 5.74
N PHE A 14 -11.12 6.67 6.56
CA PHE A 14 -9.95 5.88 6.95
C PHE A 14 -9.90 5.80 8.47
N ASN A 15 -9.80 4.59 9.00
CA ASN A 15 -9.53 4.32 10.40
C ASN A 15 -8.23 3.53 10.50
N GLN A 16 -7.14 4.24 10.76
CA GLN A 16 -5.79 3.69 10.81
C GLN A 16 -5.36 3.47 12.26
N GLN A 17 -4.65 2.39 12.53
CA GLN A 17 -4.05 2.12 13.83
C GLN A 17 -3.17 3.30 14.27
N SER A 18 -3.42 3.79 15.48
CA SER A 18 -2.70 4.93 16.01
C SER A 18 -1.31 4.52 16.52
N GLN A 19 -0.27 5.05 15.94
CA GLN A 19 1.09 4.95 16.47
C GLN A 19 1.32 5.83 17.71
N ARG A 20 0.36 6.70 18.05
CA ARG A 20 0.42 7.54 19.24
C ARG A 20 0.07 6.76 20.51
N TYR A 21 -0.93 5.89 20.41
CA TYR A 21 -1.47 5.16 21.57
C TYR A 21 -1.06 3.69 21.61
N VAL A 22 -0.77 3.10 20.46
CA VAL A 22 -0.36 1.70 20.35
C VAL A 22 1.16 1.64 20.34
N LYS A 23 1.73 1.05 21.39
CA LYS A 23 3.15 0.72 21.48
C LYS A 23 3.40 -0.58 20.71
N PHE A 24 4.46 -0.62 19.96
CA PHE A 24 4.98 -1.87 19.42
C PHE A 24 5.76 -2.56 20.55
N ALA A 25 5.11 -3.52 21.24
CA ALA A 25 5.68 -4.21 22.40
C ALA A 25 6.62 -5.38 22.03
N GLY A 26 6.76 -5.67 20.75
CA GLY A 26 7.61 -6.70 20.16
C GLY A 26 8.25 -6.21 18.87
N ASP A 27 8.52 -7.13 17.97
CA ASP A 27 9.07 -6.79 16.66
C ASP A 27 8.12 -5.86 15.89
N VAL A 28 8.69 -4.83 15.27
CA VAL A 28 7.96 -3.95 14.37
C VAL A 28 7.87 -4.66 13.02
N GLU A 29 6.67 -5.12 12.66
CA GLU A 29 6.43 -5.68 11.33
C GLU A 29 6.74 -4.64 10.25
N VAL A 30 7.50 -5.04 9.22
CA VAL A 30 7.92 -4.15 8.15
C VAL A 30 7.68 -4.75 6.77
N VAL A 31 7.34 -3.89 5.83
CA VAL A 31 7.20 -4.24 4.41
C VAL A 31 8.53 -4.00 3.71
N LYS A 32 9.20 -5.08 3.31
CA LYS A 32 10.44 -5.01 2.53
C LYS A 32 10.12 -4.85 1.04
N PRO A 33 10.65 -3.79 0.37
CA PRO A 33 10.42 -3.60 -1.07
C PRO A 33 10.98 -4.78 -1.89
N PRO A 34 10.28 -5.23 -2.96
CA PRO A 34 10.72 -6.36 -3.79
C PRO A 34 12.11 -6.16 -4.38
N THR A 35 12.47 -4.94 -4.76
CA THR A 35 13.81 -4.62 -5.30
C THR A 35 14.92 -4.75 -4.26
N VAL A 36 14.60 -4.51 -2.98
CA VAL A 36 15.52 -4.72 -1.86
C VAL A 36 15.65 -6.21 -1.55
N ALA A 37 14.53 -6.93 -1.55
CA ALA A 37 14.50 -8.37 -1.27
C ALA A 37 15.14 -9.22 -2.38
N ALA A 38 15.28 -8.69 -3.60
CA ALA A 38 15.78 -9.43 -4.75
C ALA A 38 17.29 -9.79 -4.67
N GLN A 39 18.06 -9.13 -3.81
CA GLN A 39 19.48 -9.35 -3.66
C GLN A 39 19.83 -9.51 -2.18
N GLU A 40 20.67 -10.48 -1.85
CA GLU A 40 21.04 -10.81 -0.48
C GLU A 40 21.72 -9.63 0.26
N ASP A 41 22.63 -8.95 -0.41
CA ASP A 41 23.36 -7.81 0.18
C ASP A 41 22.41 -6.64 0.50
N THR A 42 21.49 -6.28 -0.42
CA THR A 42 20.54 -5.19 -0.19
C THR A 42 19.51 -5.56 0.88
N SER A 43 19.09 -6.83 0.91
CA SER A 43 18.21 -7.37 1.95
C SER A 43 18.87 -7.27 3.32
N ARG A 44 20.15 -7.68 3.44
CA ARG A 44 20.92 -7.61 4.69
C ARG A 44 21.07 -6.17 5.18
N ILE A 45 21.47 -5.23 4.30
CA ILE A 45 21.58 -3.81 4.65
C ILE A 45 20.25 -3.26 5.20
N PHE A 46 19.14 -3.66 4.57
CA PHE A 46 17.82 -3.25 5.02
C PHE A 46 17.49 -3.79 6.41
N ASP A 47 17.71 -5.10 6.63
CA ASP A 47 17.41 -5.75 7.92
C ASP A 47 18.25 -5.17 9.05
N GLU A 48 19.56 -5.02 8.87
CA GLU A 48 20.45 -4.41 9.86
C GLU A 48 20.01 -2.98 10.24
N ALA A 49 19.57 -2.19 9.26
CA ALA A 49 19.06 -0.83 9.52
C ALA A 49 17.74 -0.83 10.29
N ILE A 50 16.81 -1.74 9.94
CA ILE A 50 15.53 -1.90 10.65
C ILE A 50 15.77 -2.31 12.09
N ASP A 51 16.60 -3.32 12.33
CA ASP A 51 16.92 -3.83 13.68
C ASP A 51 17.50 -2.70 14.56
N ALA A 52 18.42 -1.91 14.03
CA ALA A 52 19.02 -0.79 14.75
C ALA A 52 17.98 0.29 15.12
N VAL A 53 17.02 0.59 14.22
CA VAL A 53 15.97 1.58 14.45
C VAL A 53 14.95 1.06 15.47
N VAL A 54 14.54 -0.20 15.37
CA VAL A 54 13.60 -0.84 16.31
C VAL A 54 14.21 -0.92 17.72
N ASP A 55 15.48 -1.29 17.83
CA ASP A 55 16.20 -1.29 19.11
C ASP A 55 16.28 0.11 19.73
N ALA A 56 16.56 1.13 18.93
CA ALA A 56 16.56 2.52 19.41
C ALA A 56 15.16 2.97 19.85
N TYR A 57 14.09 2.58 19.16
CA TYR A 57 12.71 2.86 19.53
C TYR A 57 12.37 2.26 20.91
N HIS A 58 12.73 1.00 21.14
CA HIS A 58 12.49 0.34 22.43
C HIS A 58 13.28 1.01 23.55
N LYS A 59 14.55 1.36 23.31
CA LYS A 59 15.37 2.10 24.30
C LYS A 59 14.76 3.42 24.71
N LEU A 60 14.13 4.16 23.78
CA LEU A 60 13.41 5.39 24.11
C LEU A 60 12.19 5.10 25.00
N LEU A 61 11.41 4.06 24.69
CA LEU A 61 10.26 3.67 25.51
C LEU A 61 10.69 3.25 26.93
N ASP A 62 11.78 2.49 27.06
CA ASP A 62 12.34 2.01 28.32
C ASP A 62 12.87 3.19 29.15
N ALA A 63 13.39 4.22 28.51
CA ALA A 63 13.81 5.48 29.13
C ALA A 63 12.62 6.38 29.54
N GLY A 64 11.36 5.94 29.33
CA GLY A 64 10.16 6.66 29.70
C GLY A 64 9.69 7.70 28.67
N VAL A 65 10.26 7.72 27.46
CA VAL A 65 9.79 8.60 26.38
C VAL A 65 8.40 8.16 25.94
N PRO A 66 7.41 9.08 25.81
CA PRO A 66 6.08 8.74 25.34
C PRO A 66 6.11 8.12 23.93
N ALA A 67 5.21 7.16 23.67
CA ALA A 67 5.13 6.50 22.36
C ALA A 67 4.89 7.50 21.21
N GLU A 68 4.19 8.61 21.45
CA GLU A 68 3.96 9.67 20.47
C GLU A 68 5.24 10.39 20.02
N ASP A 69 6.30 10.34 20.82
CA ASP A 69 7.60 10.90 20.50
C ASP A 69 8.55 9.81 19.99
N ALA A 70 8.58 8.64 20.66
CA ALA A 70 9.42 7.53 20.24
C ALA A 70 9.11 7.06 18.79
N ARG A 71 7.85 7.14 18.34
CA ARG A 71 7.41 6.79 16.98
C ARG A 71 8.11 7.55 15.85
N TYR A 72 8.76 8.68 16.15
CA TYR A 72 9.54 9.42 15.14
C TYR A 72 10.72 8.62 14.61
N LEU A 73 11.14 7.56 15.33
CA LEU A 73 12.14 6.62 14.85
C LEU A 73 11.55 5.52 13.94
N LEU A 74 10.22 5.30 13.95
CA LEU A 74 9.64 4.22 13.16
C LEU A 74 9.90 4.43 11.66
N PRO A 75 10.40 3.39 10.96
CA PRO A 75 10.75 3.52 9.55
C PRO A 75 9.49 3.65 8.69
N ASN A 76 9.62 4.24 7.51
CA ASN A 76 8.54 4.31 6.52
C ASN A 76 8.08 2.91 6.05
N ALA A 77 8.88 1.90 6.32
CA ALA A 77 8.57 0.50 6.04
C ALA A 77 7.65 -0.14 7.09
N ALA A 78 7.45 0.50 8.27
CA ALA A 78 6.60 -0.07 9.33
C ALA A 78 5.19 -0.34 8.82
N GLU A 79 4.68 -1.53 9.10
CA GLU A 79 3.31 -1.92 8.77
C GLU A 79 2.29 -1.17 9.62
N THR A 80 1.09 -1.06 9.09
CA THR A 80 -0.06 -0.49 9.82
C THR A 80 -1.33 -1.21 9.43
N LYS A 81 -2.30 -1.20 10.33
CA LYS A 81 -3.65 -1.70 10.06
C LYS A 81 -4.56 -0.52 9.76
N ILE A 82 -5.33 -0.63 8.67
CA ILE A 82 -6.25 0.42 8.25
C ILE A 82 -7.56 -0.19 7.77
N VAL A 83 -8.66 0.33 8.29
CA VAL A 83 -10.01 0.04 7.78
C VAL A 83 -10.42 1.19 6.86
N ILE A 84 -10.89 0.85 5.68
CA ILE A 84 -11.29 1.81 4.65
C ILE A 84 -12.76 1.61 4.32
N THR A 85 -13.51 2.69 4.32
CA THR A 85 -14.89 2.71 3.84
C THR A 85 -15.01 3.69 2.68
N MET A 86 -15.46 3.20 1.54
CA MET A 86 -15.71 4.03 0.36
C MET A 86 -16.91 3.50 -0.42
N ASN A 87 -17.58 4.38 -1.17
CA ASN A 87 -18.64 3.94 -2.06
C ASN A 87 -18.08 3.30 -3.34
N ILE A 88 -18.93 2.60 -4.09
CA ILE A 88 -18.54 1.87 -5.30
C ILE A 88 -17.89 2.79 -6.35
N ARG A 89 -18.37 4.01 -6.50
CA ARG A 89 -17.79 4.97 -7.47
C ARG A 89 -16.35 5.31 -7.14
N GLU A 90 -16.07 5.60 -5.86
CA GLU A 90 -14.71 5.88 -5.40
C GLU A 90 -13.84 4.63 -5.50
N LEU A 91 -14.38 3.46 -5.20
CA LEU A 91 -13.64 2.20 -5.37
C LEU A 91 -13.25 1.97 -6.83
N LEU A 92 -14.15 2.16 -7.79
CA LEU A 92 -13.84 2.07 -9.21
C LEU A 92 -12.78 3.10 -9.64
N HIS A 93 -12.85 4.32 -9.11
CA HIS A 93 -11.84 5.35 -9.35
C HIS A 93 -10.49 4.95 -8.74
N PHE A 94 -10.45 4.48 -7.50
CA PHE A 94 -9.25 3.95 -6.85
C PHE A 94 -8.62 2.84 -7.70
N LEU A 95 -9.39 1.83 -8.09
CA LEU A 95 -8.93 0.71 -8.90
C LEU A 95 -8.36 1.18 -10.25
N SER A 96 -9.01 2.18 -10.89
CA SER A 96 -8.52 2.70 -12.17
C SER A 96 -7.15 3.35 -12.08
N LEU A 97 -6.85 4.01 -10.96
CA LEU A 97 -5.55 4.66 -10.74
C LEU A 97 -4.50 3.69 -10.19
N ARG A 98 -4.91 2.79 -9.28
CA ARG A 98 -3.95 2.01 -8.48
C ARG A 98 -3.66 0.62 -9.03
N CYS A 99 -4.53 0.02 -9.85
CA CYS A 99 -4.18 -1.19 -10.60
C CYS A 99 -3.23 -0.91 -11.78
N CYS A 100 -2.99 0.34 -12.15
CA CYS A 100 -2.08 0.69 -13.24
C CYS A 100 -0.63 0.29 -12.92
N ASN A 101 0.11 -0.25 -13.89
CA ASN A 101 1.52 -0.63 -13.74
C ASN A 101 2.43 0.56 -13.36
N ARG A 102 1.99 1.79 -13.56
CA ARG A 102 2.69 3.01 -13.11
C ARG A 102 2.43 3.37 -11.64
N ALA A 103 1.47 2.75 -10.99
CA ALA A 103 1.30 2.91 -9.55
C ALA A 103 2.48 2.28 -8.81
N GLN A 104 2.80 2.83 -7.64
CA GLN A 104 3.82 2.25 -6.78
C GLN A 104 3.42 0.80 -6.43
N TRP A 105 4.38 -0.10 -6.35
CA TRP A 105 4.16 -1.54 -6.30
C TRP A 105 3.23 -1.98 -5.15
N GLU A 106 3.37 -1.41 -3.95
CA GLU A 106 2.63 -1.80 -2.75
C GLU A 106 1.14 -1.44 -2.86
N ILE A 107 0.81 -0.21 -3.27
CA ILE A 107 -0.59 0.19 -3.45
C ILE A 107 -1.21 -0.48 -4.68
N ARG A 108 -0.40 -0.82 -5.68
CA ARG A 108 -0.86 -1.61 -6.84
C ARG A 108 -1.24 -3.02 -6.43
N GLU A 109 -0.42 -3.67 -5.62
CA GLU A 109 -0.71 -4.99 -5.06
C GLU A 109 -2.00 -4.97 -4.23
N LEU A 110 -2.13 -4.00 -3.32
CA LEU A 110 -3.35 -3.80 -2.57
C LEU A 110 -4.58 -3.65 -3.49
N ALA A 111 -4.48 -2.79 -4.51
CA ALA A 111 -5.59 -2.53 -5.43
C ALA A 111 -5.98 -3.79 -6.22
N ASN A 112 -5.02 -4.58 -6.68
CA ASN A 112 -5.29 -5.84 -7.37
C ASN A 112 -5.98 -6.85 -6.46
N ARG A 113 -5.50 -7.02 -5.22
CA ARG A 113 -6.14 -7.91 -4.24
C ARG A 113 -7.57 -7.45 -3.89
N MET A 114 -7.78 -6.14 -3.72
CA MET A 114 -9.12 -5.61 -3.52
C MET A 114 -10.03 -5.93 -4.71
N LEU A 115 -9.55 -5.76 -5.95
CA LEU A 115 -10.31 -6.07 -7.16
C LEU A 115 -10.67 -7.56 -7.24
N GLU A 116 -9.74 -8.45 -6.91
CA GLU A 116 -10.00 -9.89 -6.86
C GLU A 116 -11.11 -10.25 -5.87
N LEU A 117 -11.12 -9.62 -4.69
CA LEU A 117 -12.11 -9.87 -3.65
C LEU A 117 -13.50 -9.30 -3.99
N VAL A 118 -13.58 -8.10 -4.60
CA VAL A 118 -14.87 -7.47 -4.88
C VAL A 118 -15.51 -7.93 -6.18
N ARG A 119 -14.73 -8.41 -7.15
CA ARG A 119 -15.24 -8.85 -8.46
C ARG A 119 -16.33 -9.92 -8.36
N PRO A 120 -16.20 -10.99 -7.57
CA PRO A 120 -17.24 -12.01 -7.45
C PRO A 120 -18.48 -11.51 -6.70
N THR A 121 -18.38 -10.45 -5.89
CA THR A 121 -19.53 -9.93 -5.11
C THR A 121 -20.51 -9.12 -5.97
N ALA A 122 -20.01 -8.46 -7.03
CA ALA A 122 -20.82 -7.67 -7.96
C ALA A 122 -20.21 -7.71 -9.37
N PRO A 123 -20.26 -8.85 -10.06
CA PRO A 123 -19.52 -9.09 -11.31
C PRO A 123 -19.85 -8.08 -12.39
N TYR A 124 -21.09 -7.67 -12.56
CA TYR A 124 -21.50 -6.67 -13.57
C TYR A 124 -20.92 -5.28 -13.30
N ILE A 125 -20.69 -4.92 -12.04
CA ILE A 125 -20.11 -3.63 -11.67
C ILE A 125 -18.60 -3.63 -11.88
N PHE A 126 -17.94 -4.73 -11.52
CA PHE A 126 -16.48 -4.84 -11.52
C PHE A 126 -15.89 -5.57 -12.73
N MET A 127 -16.73 -5.93 -13.71
CA MET A 127 -16.29 -6.64 -14.92
C MET A 127 -15.14 -5.93 -15.62
N ASP A 128 -15.30 -4.63 -15.86
CA ASP A 128 -14.32 -3.78 -16.52
C ASP A 128 -13.47 -2.95 -15.53
N ALA A 129 -13.50 -3.29 -14.24
CA ALA A 129 -12.72 -2.57 -13.23
C ALA A 129 -11.23 -2.92 -13.31
N GLY A 130 -10.38 -1.97 -12.95
CA GLY A 130 -8.93 -2.08 -13.02
C GLY A 130 -8.30 -0.93 -13.78
N ALA A 131 -7.04 -1.09 -14.20
CA ALA A 131 -6.33 -0.07 -14.94
C ALA A 131 -7.09 0.36 -16.22
N PRO A 132 -7.03 1.63 -16.64
CA PRO A 132 -7.79 2.12 -17.79
C PRO A 132 -7.58 1.32 -19.08
N CYS A 133 -6.39 0.74 -19.26
CA CYS A 133 -6.05 -0.04 -20.44
C CYS A 133 -6.82 -1.37 -20.59
N VAL A 134 -7.51 -1.86 -19.53
CA VAL A 134 -8.39 -3.04 -19.67
C VAL A 134 -9.65 -2.73 -20.49
N ARG A 135 -10.04 -1.45 -20.61
CA ARG A 135 -11.22 -0.97 -21.35
C ARG A 135 -10.89 -0.43 -22.74
N GLY A 136 -9.65 -0.07 -23.00
CA GLY A 136 -9.30 0.57 -24.27
C GLY A 136 -7.84 0.96 -24.39
N ALA A 137 -7.55 1.99 -25.15
CA ALA A 137 -6.19 2.52 -25.28
C ALA A 137 -5.72 3.12 -23.93
N CYS A 138 -4.42 3.01 -23.67
CA CYS A 138 -3.83 3.63 -22.49
C CYS A 138 -3.97 5.16 -22.58
N PRO A 139 -4.58 5.83 -21.57
CA PRO A 139 -4.77 7.27 -21.61
C PRO A 139 -3.48 8.06 -21.32
N GLU A 140 -2.41 7.41 -20.89
CA GLU A 140 -1.15 8.04 -20.49
C GLU A 140 -0.29 8.51 -21.70
N GLY A 141 -0.68 8.21 -22.91
CA GLY A 141 0.04 8.64 -24.11
C GLY A 141 1.53 8.30 -24.07
N LYS A 142 2.39 9.32 -24.15
CA LYS A 142 3.85 9.15 -24.08
C LYS A 142 4.35 8.61 -22.72
N MET A 143 3.55 8.72 -21.69
CA MET A 143 3.86 8.25 -20.33
C MET A 143 3.38 6.81 -20.07
N THR A 144 3.00 6.08 -21.11
CA THR A 144 2.60 4.66 -20.98
C THR A 144 3.70 3.80 -20.34
N CYS A 145 3.28 2.73 -19.62
CA CYS A 145 4.22 1.74 -19.09
C CYS A 145 4.78 0.78 -20.16
N GLY A 146 4.23 0.81 -21.39
CA GLY A 146 4.59 -0.12 -22.47
C GLY A 146 4.04 -1.54 -22.32
N THR A 147 3.42 -1.86 -21.18
CA THR A 147 2.88 -3.21 -20.86
C THR A 147 1.41 -3.12 -20.44
N PRO A 148 0.48 -2.80 -21.37
CA PRO A 148 -0.93 -2.71 -21.04
C PRO A 148 -1.49 -4.06 -20.60
N TYR A 149 -2.45 -4.03 -19.69
CA TYR A 149 -3.20 -5.23 -19.34
C TYR A 149 -4.00 -5.74 -20.56
N PRO A 150 -4.24 -7.06 -20.66
CA PRO A 150 -5.12 -7.59 -21.68
C PRO A 150 -6.52 -6.99 -21.54
N LYS A 151 -7.16 -6.72 -22.68
CA LYS A 151 -8.54 -6.23 -22.69
C LYS A 151 -9.47 -7.30 -22.16
N VAL A 152 -10.47 -6.88 -21.38
CA VAL A 152 -11.57 -7.75 -20.98
C VAL A 152 -12.38 -8.09 -22.24
N VAL A 153 -12.42 -9.36 -22.58
CA VAL A 153 -13.28 -9.87 -23.68
C VAL A 153 -14.69 -10.00 -23.10
N ARG A 154 -15.65 -9.33 -23.71
CA ARG A 154 -17.08 -9.47 -23.40
C ARG A 154 -17.62 -10.60 -24.28
N GLU A 155 -18.03 -11.68 -23.68
CA GLU A 155 -18.85 -12.70 -24.31
C GLU A 155 -20.30 -12.23 -24.43
#